data_2ebde840544c0da38894f8856333dd34
#
_entry.id   2ebde840544c0da38894f8856333dd34
#
_cell.length_a   1.000
_cell.length_b   1.000
_cell.length_c   1.000
_cell.angle_alpha   90.00
_cell.angle_beta   90.00
_cell.angle_gamma   90.00
#
_symmetry.space_group_name_H-M   'P 1'
#
loop_
_entity.id
_entity.type
_entity.pdbx_description
1 polymer ?
#
loop_
_entity_poly.entity_id
_entity_poly.type
_entity_poly.pdbx_seq_one_letter_code
_entity_poly.pdbx_strand_id
1 'polypeptide(L)'
;MNNIINIFIIFILILAPLNASGTDLKDEEEFVNKFADEAITILNNNEISDNEKNDKFTNLVMSAIDLNLISQFVLSKTWKSATDDQKERYISAFKKYFINSYANKLDQYSGEKIIVTGSEEAGKYIIVDSNIIREGTDTLKINLKWRLLNTNGDIKIIDLNIEGISLVIAQREEFQSFLTNNNSDLEALINKIISVSN
;
A
#
# COMPACT_ATOMS: atom_id res chain seq x y z
N MET A 1 -39.35 6.69 -70.52
CA MET A 1 -39.92 7.04 -69.22
C MET A 1 -39.34 6.08 -68.21
N ASN A 2 -38.33 6.53 -67.47
CA ASN A 2 -37.44 5.67 -66.68
C ASN A 2 -37.85 5.73 -65.19
N ASN A 3 -38.29 4.59 -64.68
CA ASN A 3 -38.53 4.44 -63.25
C ASN A 3 -37.18 4.07 -62.55
N ILE A 4 -36.63 5.00 -61.84
CA ILE A 4 -35.48 4.77 -60.99
C ILE A 4 -36.01 4.36 -59.59
N ILE A 5 -35.86 3.08 -59.27
CA ILE A 5 -36.19 2.54 -57.96
C ILE A 5 -35.00 2.85 -57.04
N ASN A 6 -35.22 3.79 -56.14
CA ASN A 6 -34.26 4.07 -55.05
C ASN A 6 -34.35 2.97 -54.01
N ILE A 7 -33.33 2.12 -53.94
CA ILE A 7 -33.12 1.16 -52.84
C ILE A 7 -32.42 1.92 -51.70
N PHE A 8 -33.19 2.24 -50.68
CA PHE A 8 -32.66 2.80 -49.42
C PHE A 8 -32.13 1.64 -48.57
N ILE A 9 -30.80 1.42 -48.60
CA ILE A 9 -30.17 0.46 -47.70
C ILE A 9 -30.08 1.13 -46.34
N ILE A 10 -30.96 0.74 -45.41
CA ILE A 10 -30.89 1.12 -44.01
C ILE A 10 -29.76 0.29 -43.37
N PHE A 11 -28.61 0.95 -43.14
CA PHE A 11 -27.51 0.39 -42.35
C PHE A 11 -27.90 0.50 -40.88
N ILE A 12 -28.52 -0.56 -40.34
CA ILE A 12 -28.76 -0.66 -38.91
C ILE A 12 -27.41 -0.92 -38.24
N LEU A 13 -26.78 0.15 -37.70
CA LEU A 13 -25.64 0.06 -36.85
C LEU A 13 -26.11 -0.54 -35.50
N ILE A 14 -25.95 -1.85 -35.36
CA ILE A 14 -26.15 -2.51 -34.06
C ILE A 14 -25.00 -2.02 -33.14
N LEU A 15 -25.29 -0.96 -32.38
CA LEU A 15 -24.47 -0.64 -31.22
C LEU A 15 -24.68 -1.78 -30.20
N ALA A 16 -23.81 -2.79 -30.27
CA ALA A 16 -23.68 -3.70 -29.15
C ALA A 16 -23.21 -2.87 -27.94
N PRO A 17 -23.88 -2.92 -26.78
CA PRO A 17 -23.35 -2.31 -25.59
C PRO A 17 -22.00 -3.00 -25.31
N LEU A 18 -20.90 -2.25 -25.37
CA LEU A 18 -19.67 -2.67 -24.69
C LEU A 18 -20.06 -2.76 -23.22
N ASN A 19 -20.39 -3.96 -22.77
CA ASN A 19 -20.32 -4.26 -21.36
C ASN A 19 -18.83 -4.15 -21.02
N ALA A 20 -18.40 -2.99 -20.54
CA ALA A 20 -17.21 -2.89 -19.76
C ALA A 20 -17.49 -3.78 -18.54
N SER A 21 -16.96 -5.00 -18.54
CA SER A 21 -16.86 -5.82 -17.35
C SER A 21 -15.95 -5.04 -16.41
N GLY A 22 -16.56 -4.17 -15.60
CA GLY A 22 -15.84 -3.60 -14.47
C GLY A 22 -15.37 -4.79 -13.64
N THR A 23 -14.08 -4.89 -13.44
CA THR A 23 -13.51 -5.87 -12.50
C THR A 23 -14.20 -5.65 -11.17
N ASP A 24 -14.78 -6.69 -10.59
CA ASP A 24 -15.37 -6.60 -9.26
C ASP A 24 -14.21 -6.58 -8.26
N LEU A 25 -13.89 -5.40 -7.73
CA LEU A 25 -12.78 -5.16 -6.80
C LEU A 25 -13.22 -5.33 -5.33
N LYS A 26 -14.29 -6.07 -5.09
CA LYS A 26 -14.81 -6.31 -3.72
C LYS A 26 -13.81 -7.04 -2.83
N ASP A 27 -13.03 -7.96 -3.38
CA ASP A 27 -12.06 -8.73 -2.62
C ASP A 27 -10.95 -7.81 -2.05
N GLU A 28 -10.52 -6.81 -2.81
CA GLU A 28 -9.53 -5.82 -2.39
C GLU A 28 -10.10 -4.83 -1.37
N GLU A 29 -11.33 -4.39 -1.55
CA GLU A 29 -12.01 -3.54 -0.56
C GLU A 29 -12.26 -4.32 0.74
N GLU A 30 -12.69 -5.58 0.66
CA GLU A 30 -12.88 -6.44 1.82
C GLU A 30 -11.55 -6.71 2.54
N PHE A 31 -10.47 -6.94 1.79
CA PHE A 31 -9.13 -7.09 2.35
C PHE A 31 -8.71 -5.87 3.17
N VAL A 32 -8.91 -4.65 2.64
CA VAL A 32 -8.58 -3.41 3.36
C VAL A 32 -9.46 -3.23 4.59
N ASN A 33 -10.77 -3.47 4.46
CA ASN A 33 -11.70 -3.38 5.60
C ASN A 33 -11.28 -4.36 6.72
N LYS A 34 -11.02 -5.62 6.36
CA LYS A 34 -10.60 -6.64 7.33
C LYS A 34 -9.28 -6.27 8.01
N PHE A 35 -8.28 -5.82 7.24
CA PHE A 35 -7.01 -5.37 7.80
C PHE A 35 -7.21 -4.21 8.78
N ALA A 36 -8.03 -3.22 8.41
CA ALA A 36 -8.32 -2.06 9.25
C ALA A 36 -9.06 -2.46 10.54
N ASP A 37 -10.06 -3.31 10.43
CA ASP A 37 -10.84 -3.79 11.58
C ASP A 37 -10.00 -4.61 12.56
N GLU A 38 -9.14 -5.49 12.03
CA GLU A 38 -8.20 -6.26 12.85
C GLU A 38 -7.19 -5.35 13.56
N ALA A 39 -6.64 -4.36 12.85
CA ALA A 39 -5.72 -3.37 13.42
C ALA A 39 -6.40 -2.60 14.56
N ILE A 40 -7.61 -2.07 14.33
CA ILE A 40 -8.40 -1.35 15.33
C ILE A 40 -8.74 -2.25 16.52
N THR A 41 -9.10 -3.50 16.27
CA THR A 41 -9.42 -4.48 17.32
C THR A 41 -8.21 -4.74 18.24
N ILE A 42 -7.02 -4.88 17.65
CA ILE A 42 -5.77 -5.06 18.42
C ILE A 42 -5.51 -3.82 19.28
N LEU A 43 -5.62 -2.61 18.70
CA LEU A 43 -5.34 -1.36 19.37
C LEU A 43 -6.30 -1.07 20.53
N ASN A 44 -7.57 -1.41 20.38
CA ASN A 44 -8.59 -1.23 21.40
C ASN A 44 -8.60 -2.31 22.50
N ASN A 45 -7.82 -3.37 22.37
CA ASN A 45 -7.83 -4.45 23.34
C ASN A 45 -7.08 -4.03 24.62
N ASN A 46 -7.84 -3.70 25.66
CA ASN A 46 -7.29 -3.33 26.98
C ASN A 46 -7.03 -4.53 27.90
N GLU A 47 -7.29 -5.76 27.43
CA GLU A 47 -7.08 -6.99 28.22
C GLU A 47 -5.67 -7.55 28.05
N ILE A 48 -4.91 -7.08 27.05
CA ILE A 48 -3.55 -7.53 26.73
C ILE A 48 -2.52 -6.41 26.98
N SER A 49 -1.29 -6.81 27.22
CA SER A 49 -0.19 -5.86 27.43
C SER A 49 0.19 -5.12 26.14
N ASP A 50 0.85 -3.96 26.27
CA ASP A 50 1.34 -3.18 25.13
C ASP A 50 2.33 -3.99 24.26
N ASN A 51 3.18 -4.82 24.88
CA ASN A 51 4.06 -5.74 24.15
C ASN A 51 3.26 -6.73 23.31
N GLU A 52 2.20 -7.32 23.85
CA GLU A 52 1.35 -8.25 23.12
C GLU A 52 0.56 -7.55 22.00
N LYS A 53 0.12 -6.30 22.22
CA LYS A 53 -0.47 -5.48 21.14
C LYS A 53 0.53 -5.26 20.00
N ASN A 54 1.76 -4.87 20.34
CA ASN A 54 2.83 -4.66 19.36
C ASN A 54 3.13 -5.94 18.57
N ASP A 55 3.21 -7.09 19.23
CA ASP A 55 3.46 -8.37 18.56
C ASP A 55 2.31 -8.75 17.61
N LYS A 56 1.06 -8.62 18.06
CA LYS A 56 -0.11 -8.91 17.23
C LYS A 56 -0.20 -7.97 16.03
N PHE A 57 0.00 -6.67 16.24
CA PHE A 57 0.00 -5.69 15.17
C PHE A 57 1.15 -5.94 14.18
N THR A 58 2.34 -6.24 14.67
CA THR A 58 3.49 -6.61 13.83
C THR A 58 3.16 -7.81 12.95
N ASN A 59 2.57 -8.85 13.52
CA ASN A 59 2.19 -10.05 12.76
C ASN A 59 1.14 -9.73 11.69
N LEU A 60 0.14 -8.90 12.01
CA LEU A 60 -0.87 -8.43 11.06
C LEU A 60 -0.21 -7.69 9.89
N VAL A 61 0.65 -6.71 10.19
CA VAL A 61 1.39 -5.94 9.18
C VAL A 61 2.27 -6.85 8.31
N MET A 62 3.03 -7.77 8.92
CA MET A 62 3.91 -8.69 8.21
C MET A 62 3.16 -9.65 7.29
N SER A 63 1.91 -9.99 7.62
CA SER A 63 1.06 -10.85 6.78
C SER A 63 0.46 -10.10 5.60
N ALA A 64 0.13 -8.82 5.77
CA ALA A 64 -0.60 -8.01 4.81
C ALA A 64 0.29 -7.22 3.84
N ILE A 65 1.53 -6.88 4.25
CA ILE A 65 2.44 -6.03 3.47
C ILE A 65 3.55 -6.84 2.82
N ASP A 66 3.81 -6.62 1.52
CA ASP A 66 4.99 -7.20 0.84
C ASP A 66 6.24 -6.35 1.11
N LEU A 67 6.82 -6.52 2.29
CA LEU A 67 8.04 -5.80 2.67
C LEU A 67 9.27 -6.21 1.83
N ASN A 68 9.28 -7.39 1.20
CA ASN A 68 10.35 -7.76 0.29
C ASN A 68 10.30 -6.92 -0.98
N LEU A 69 9.12 -6.82 -1.60
CA LEU A 69 8.92 -6.01 -2.80
C LEU A 69 9.16 -4.52 -2.51
N ILE A 70 8.64 -4.02 -1.39
CA ILE A 70 8.84 -2.63 -0.97
C ILE A 70 10.32 -2.32 -0.77
N SER A 71 11.07 -3.17 -0.05
CA SER A 71 12.49 -2.96 0.23
C SER A 71 13.32 -2.90 -1.07
N GLN A 72 13.03 -3.76 -2.03
CA GLN A 72 13.67 -3.74 -3.36
C GLN A 72 13.37 -2.44 -4.11
N PHE A 73 12.11 -2.00 -4.11
CA PHE A 73 11.70 -0.76 -4.76
C PHE A 73 12.38 0.46 -4.12
N VAL A 74 12.44 0.52 -2.79
CA VAL A 74 13.07 1.60 -2.03
C VAL A 74 14.56 1.68 -2.32
N LEU A 75 15.27 0.56 -2.37
CA LEU A 75 16.69 0.53 -2.71
C LEU A 75 16.97 0.85 -4.20
N SER A 76 15.97 0.66 -5.07
CA SER A 76 15.99 1.10 -6.46
C SER A 76 17.15 0.50 -7.28
N LYS A 77 17.90 1.36 -7.99
CA LYS A 77 19.04 0.93 -8.83
C LYS A 77 20.15 0.25 -8.03
N THR A 78 20.37 0.63 -6.78
CA THR A 78 21.38 0.04 -5.91
C THR A 78 21.10 -1.44 -5.63
N TRP A 79 19.82 -1.86 -5.63
CA TRP A 79 19.43 -3.27 -5.52
C TRP A 79 20.08 -4.15 -6.60
N LYS A 80 20.20 -3.63 -7.84
CA LYS A 80 20.75 -4.39 -8.98
C LYS A 80 22.24 -4.64 -8.87
N SER A 81 22.97 -3.76 -8.19
CA SER A 81 24.42 -3.86 -8.00
C SER A 81 24.82 -4.50 -6.66
N ALA A 82 23.86 -4.70 -5.76
CA ALA A 82 24.10 -5.29 -4.45
C ALA A 82 24.39 -6.81 -4.58
N THR A 83 25.31 -7.31 -3.74
CA THR A 83 25.55 -8.75 -3.59
C THR A 83 24.37 -9.43 -2.89
N ASP A 84 24.27 -10.75 -2.97
CA ASP A 84 23.17 -11.48 -2.33
C ASP A 84 23.23 -11.35 -0.79
N ASP A 85 24.43 -11.38 -0.20
CA ASP A 85 24.64 -11.10 1.23
C ASP A 85 24.15 -9.68 1.63
N GLN A 86 24.48 -8.68 0.83
CA GLN A 86 24.01 -7.31 1.06
C GLN A 86 22.50 -7.19 0.97
N LYS A 87 21.87 -7.87 0.01
CA LYS A 87 20.40 -7.89 -0.11
C LYS A 87 19.73 -8.52 1.10
N GLU A 88 20.23 -9.66 1.58
CA GLU A 88 19.69 -10.33 2.76
C GLU A 88 19.79 -9.46 4.00
N ARG A 89 20.96 -8.89 4.26
CA ARG A 89 21.19 -7.99 5.40
C ARG A 89 20.35 -6.72 5.31
N TYR A 90 20.26 -6.13 4.12
CA TYR A 90 19.41 -4.95 3.89
C TYR A 90 17.93 -5.25 4.13
N ILE A 91 17.38 -6.35 3.56
CA ILE A 91 15.98 -6.74 3.78
C ILE A 91 15.71 -6.95 5.27
N SER A 92 16.60 -7.64 5.98
CA SER A 92 16.46 -7.88 7.42
C SER A 92 16.46 -6.57 8.21
N ALA A 93 17.39 -5.66 7.91
CA ALA A 93 17.46 -4.34 8.53
C ALA A 93 16.22 -3.49 8.20
N PHE A 94 15.81 -3.47 6.94
CA PHE A 94 14.63 -2.71 6.49
C PHE A 94 13.35 -3.17 7.18
N LYS A 95 13.13 -4.47 7.33
CA LYS A 95 11.96 -5.02 8.03
C LYS A 95 11.90 -4.54 9.49
N LYS A 96 13.01 -4.60 10.21
CA LYS A 96 13.10 -4.11 11.59
C LYS A 96 12.83 -2.61 11.67
N TYR A 97 13.48 -1.85 10.79
CA TYR A 97 13.28 -0.40 10.69
C TYR A 97 11.81 -0.04 10.43
N PHE A 98 11.19 -0.72 9.47
CA PHE A 98 9.79 -0.50 9.14
C PHE A 98 8.88 -0.74 10.35
N ILE A 99 9.01 -1.90 11.00
CA ILE A 99 8.20 -2.25 12.17
C ILE A 99 8.41 -1.23 13.29
N ASN A 100 9.66 -0.91 13.65
CA ASN A 100 9.95 0.02 14.73
C ASN A 100 9.46 1.45 14.45
N SER A 101 9.48 1.87 13.19
CA SER A 101 9.00 3.19 12.78
C SER A 101 7.49 3.35 12.93
N TYR A 102 6.74 2.25 12.90
CA TYR A 102 5.28 2.27 12.96
C TYR A 102 4.74 1.72 14.29
N ALA A 103 5.36 0.70 14.90
CA ALA A 103 4.92 0.12 16.16
C ALA A 103 4.88 1.16 17.29
N ASN A 104 5.88 2.04 17.38
CA ASN A 104 5.94 3.10 18.39
C ASN A 104 4.91 4.22 18.20
N LYS A 105 4.06 4.16 17.18
CA LYS A 105 2.99 5.14 16.93
C LYS A 105 1.61 4.63 17.30
N LEU A 106 1.50 3.39 17.76
CA LEU A 106 0.23 2.79 18.16
C LEU A 106 -0.40 3.51 19.38
N ASP A 107 0.44 4.11 20.22
CA ASP A 107 0.00 4.90 21.39
C ASP A 107 -0.78 6.17 21.02
N GLN A 108 -0.72 6.58 19.75
CA GLN A 108 -1.40 7.79 19.25
C GLN A 108 -2.84 7.50 18.78
N TYR A 109 -3.25 6.24 18.76
CA TYR A 109 -4.61 5.86 18.38
C TYR A 109 -5.62 6.39 19.42
N SER A 110 -6.65 7.07 18.96
CA SER A 110 -7.66 7.74 19.78
C SER A 110 -9.10 7.43 19.35
N GLY A 111 -9.32 6.23 18.77
CA GLY A 111 -10.65 5.80 18.32
C GLY A 111 -10.97 6.19 16.89
N GLU A 112 -9.96 6.40 16.06
CA GLU A 112 -10.15 6.61 14.63
C GLU A 112 -10.77 5.38 13.96
N LYS A 113 -11.56 5.64 12.90
CA LYS A 113 -12.13 4.61 12.03
C LYS A 113 -11.57 4.77 10.62
N ILE A 114 -11.37 3.65 9.93
CA ILE A 114 -11.04 3.63 8.51
C ILE A 114 -12.31 3.26 7.75
N ILE A 115 -12.71 4.10 6.80
CA ILE A 115 -13.91 3.89 5.98
C ILE A 115 -13.47 3.81 4.53
N VAL A 116 -13.58 2.64 3.92
CA VAL A 116 -13.35 2.43 2.49
C VAL A 116 -14.44 3.16 1.71
N THR A 117 -14.04 3.89 0.67
CA THR A 117 -14.93 4.73 -0.14
C THR A 117 -15.02 4.30 -1.60
N GLY A 118 -14.16 3.40 -2.04
CA GLY A 118 -14.15 2.83 -3.37
C GLY A 118 -12.79 2.29 -3.77
N SER A 119 -12.72 1.76 -4.99
CA SER A 119 -11.50 1.19 -5.54
C SER A 119 -11.42 1.40 -7.05
N GLU A 120 -10.21 1.40 -7.60
CA GLU A 120 -9.95 1.52 -9.03
C GLU A 120 -8.73 0.70 -9.45
N GLU A 121 -8.73 0.23 -10.70
CA GLU A 121 -7.55 -0.38 -11.30
C GLU A 121 -6.53 0.68 -11.73
N ALA A 122 -5.26 0.46 -11.40
CA ALA A 122 -4.13 1.30 -11.78
C ALA A 122 -3.03 0.45 -12.45
N GLY A 123 -3.28 0.00 -13.67
CA GLY A 123 -2.44 -0.94 -14.40
C GLY A 123 -2.50 -2.34 -13.77
N LYS A 124 -1.38 -2.84 -13.25
CA LYS A 124 -1.33 -4.12 -12.52
C LYS A 124 -1.65 -3.99 -11.03
N TYR A 125 -1.88 -2.79 -10.57
CA TYR A 125 -2.18 -2.48 -9.18
C TYR A 125 -3.65 -2.13 -9.02
N ILE A 126 -4.13 -2.24 -7.80
CA ILE A 126 -5.44 -1.79 -7.40
C ILE A 126 -5.24 -0.72 -6.33
N ILE A 127 -5.96 0.39 -6.48
CA ILE A 127 -6.00 1.45 -5.49
C ILE A 127 -7.32 1.36 -4.76
N VAL A 128 -7.27 1.19 -3.45
CA VAL A 128 -8.44 1.29 -2.59
C VAL A 128 -8.38 2.63 -1.87
N ASP A 129 -9.44 3.43 -2.02
CA ASP A 129 -9.60 4.71 -1.37
C ASP A 129 -10.30 4.54 -0.02
N SER A 130 -9.80 5.22 0.99
CA SER A 130 -10.43 5.26 2.31
C SER A 130 -10.21 6.60 3.00
N ASN A 131 -10.94 6.82 4.08
CA ASN A 131 -10.73 7.96 4.97
C ASN A 131 -10.50 7.46 6.39
N ILE A 132 -9.50 8.03 7.06
CA ILE A 132 -9.38 7.94 8.51
C ILE A 132 -10.27 9.03 9.09
N ILE A 133 -11.22 8.68 9.94
CA ILE A 133 -12.18 9.59 10.56
C ILE A 133 -12.07 9.48 12.07
N ARG A 134 -11.95 10.61 12.73
CA ARG A 134 -12.13 10.75 14.19
C ARG A 134 -13.38 11.58 14.43
N GLU A 135 -14.33 11.03 15.19
CA GLU A 135 -15.52 11.72 15.62
C GLU A 135 -15.23 12.50 16.91
N GLY A 136 -15.72 13.73 17.02
CA GLY A 136 -15.54 14.56 18.21
C GLY A 136 -15.64 16.06 17.91
N THR A 137 -15.16 16.90 18.84
CA THR A 137 -15.15 18.36 18.70
C THR A 137 -14.30 18.85 17.54
N ASP A 138 -13.24 18.10 17.20
CA ASP A 138 -12.40 18.36 16.04
C ASP A 138 -12.52 17.15 15.09
N THR A 139 -13.45 17.23 14.12
CA THR A 139 -13.61 16.19 13.11
C THR A 139 -12.36 16.13 12.25
N LEU A 140 -11.57 15.07 12.41
CA LEU A 140 -10.43 14.78 11.55
C LEU A 140 -10.89 13.89 10.40
N LYS A 141 -10.54 14.28 9.17
CA LYS A 141 -10.69 13.44 7.99
C LYS A 141 -9.39 13.46 7.22
N ILE A 142 -8.73 12.30 7.13
CA ILE A 142 -7.47 12.12 6.39
C ILE A 142 -7.74 11.17 5.23
N ASN A 143 -7.39 11.57 4.02
CA ASN A 143 -7.46 10.68 2.85
C ASN A 143 -6.32 9.67 2.87
N LEU A 144 -6.67 8.40 2.67
CA LEU A 144 -5.74 7.30 2.63
C LEU A 144 -6.01 6.43 1.41
N LYS A 145 -5.00 6.23 0.56
CA LYS A 145 -5.05 5.32 -0.57
C LYS A 145 -4.10 4.14 -0.35
N TRP A 146 -4.66 2.95 -0.50
CA TRP A 146 -3.93 1.69 -0.39
C TRP A 146 -3.57 1.23 -1.79
N ARG A 147 -2.29 1.07 -2.09
CA ARG A 147 -1.88 0.42 -3.33
C ARG A 147 -1.67 -1.05 -3.06
N LEU A 148 -2.46 -1.87 -3.76
CA LEU A 148 -2.46 -3.31 -3.61
C LEU A 148 -1.88 -3.99 -4.86
N LEU A 149 -1.25 -5.13 -4.63
CA LEU A 149 -0.90 -6.10 -5.67
C LEU A 149 -1.65 -7.38 -5.37
N ASN A 150 -2.51 -7.81 -6.30
CA ASN A 150 -3.20 -9.09 -6.24
C ASN A 150 -2.50 -10.08 -7.18
N THR A 151 -1.98 -11.16 -6.64
CA THR A 151 -1.33 -12.22 -7.41
C THR A 151 -2.10 -13.53 -7.18
N ASN A 152 -3.06 -13.81 -8.07
CA ASN A 152 -3.89 -15.02 -8.00
C ASN A 152 -4.64 -15.19 -6.66
N GLY A 153 -5.18 -14.10 -6.12
CA GLY A 153 -5.90 -14.09 -4.85
C GLY A 153 -5.04 -13.83 -3.61
N ASP A 154 -3.71 -13.81 -3.74
CA ASP A 154 -2.82 -13.32 -2.67
C ASP A 154 -2.68 -11.80 -2.79
N ILE A 155 -3.46 -11.08 -1.98
CA ILE A 155 -3.50 -9.61 -1.96
C ILE A 155 -2.48 -9.10 -0.95
N LYS A 156 -1.61 -8.18 -1.40
CA LYS A 156 -0.61 -7.53 -0.55
C LYS A 156 -0.65 -6.01 -0.69
N ILE A 157 -0.48 -5.33 0.41
CA ILE A 157 -0.23 -3.88 0.44
C ILE A 157 1.22 -3.63 0.01
N ILE A 158 1.42 -2.77 -0.97
CA ILE A 158 2.76 -2.40 -1.46
C ILE A 158 3.05 -0.91 -1.34
N ASP A 159 2.07 -0.09 -0.99
CA ASP A 159 2.24 1.33 -0.68
C ASP A 159 1.01 1.86 0.07
N LEU A 160 1.22 2.87 0.88
CA LEU A 160 0.19 3.73 1.45
C LEU A 160 0.45 5.17 1.04
N ASN A 161 -0.59 5.82 0.53
CA ASN A 161 -0.55 7.25 0.24
C ASN A 161 -1.45 7.97 1.24
N ILE A 162 -0.87 8.88 2.00
CA ILE A 162 -1.56 9.67 3.01
C ILE A 162 -1.57 11.13 2.53
N GLU A 163 -2.74 11.70 2.32
CA GLU A 163 -2.90 13.08 1.84
C GLU A 163 -2.06 13.40 0.58
N GLY A 164 -1.98 12.45 -0.36
CA GLY A 164 -1.22 12.61 -1.60
C GLY A 164 0.26 12.21 -1.51
N ILE A 165 0.77 11.87 -0.32
CA ILE A 165 2.17 11.49 -0.11
C ILE A 165 2.29 9.96 -0.03
N SER A 166 2.97 9.34 -1.00
CA SER A 166 3.34 7.91 -0.96
C SER A 166 4.45 7.68 0.06
N LEU A 167 4.20 6.79 1.03
CA LEU A 167 5.20 6.48 2.06
C LEU A 167 6.41 5.75 1.46
N VAL A 168 6.19 4.89 0.48
CA VAL A 168 7.26 4.12 -0.16
C VAL A 168 8.13 5.00 -1.06
N ILE A 169 7.54 5.99 -1.75
CA ILE A 169 8.31 6.97 -2.52
C ILE A 169 9.12 7.87 -1.59
N ALA A 170 8.52 8.39 -0.53
CA ALA A 170 9.23 9.22 0.45
C ALA A 170 10.43 8.47 1.06
N GLN A 171 10.24 7.22 1.44
CA GLN A 171 11.32 6.38 1.99
C GLN A 171 12.43 6.13 0.95
N ARG A 172 12.05 5.92 -0.31
CA ARG A 172 13.01 5.76 -1.41
C ARG A 172 13.84 7.03 -1.61
N GLU A 173 13.22 8.19 -1.59
CA GLU A 173 13.92 9.48 -1.73
C GLU A 173 14.90 9.70 -0.58
N GLU A 174 14.51 9.40 0.65
CA GLU A 174 15.39 9.46 1.82
C GLU A 174 16.63 8.56 1.65
N PHE A 175 16.43 7.30 1.29
CA PHE A 175 17.54 6.37 1.13
C PHE A 175 18.44 6.71 -0.07
N GLN A 176 17.85 7.16 -1.17
CA GLN A 176 18.64 7.61 -2.34
C GLN A 176 19.44 8.87 -2.02
N SER A 177 18.89 9.80 -1.23
CA SER A 177 19.62 10.98 -0.75
C SER A 177 20.80 10.57 0.14
N PHE A 178 20.58 9.64 1.09
CA PHE A 178 21.66 9.12 1.92
C PHE A 178 22.77 8.47 1.09
N LEU A 179 22.41 7.57 0.16
CA LEU A 179 23.37 6.90 -0.71
C LEU A 179 24.17 7.88 -1.56
N THR A 180 23.51 8.90 -2.12
CA THR A 180 24.18 9.93 -2.91
C THR A 180 25.23 10.68 -2.10
N ASN A 181 24.91 11.01 -0.84
CA ASN A 181 25.80 11.72 0.06
C ASN A 181 26.92 10.86 0.66
N ASN A 182 26.82 9.52 0.52
CA ASN A 182 27.79 8.55 1.05
C ASN A 182 28.39 7.67 -0.07
N ASN A 183 28.70 8.24 -1.23
CA ASN A 183 29.37 7.57 -2.35
C ASN A 183 28.66 6.28 -2.83
N SER A 184 27.35 6.19 -2.70
CA SER A 184 26.55 5.01 -2.99
C SER A 184 26.92 3.78 -2.15
N ASP A 185 27.46 3.99 -0.96
CA ASP A 185 27.86 2.93 -0.04
C ASP A 185 26.62 2.29 0.60
N LEU A 186 26.30 1.07 0.14
CA LEU A 186 25.16 0.30 0.69
C LEU A 186 25.44 -0.20 2.12
N GLU A 187 26.70 -0.49 2.47
CA GLU A 187 27.04 -0.90 3.84
C GLU A 187 26.80 0.24 4.83
N ALA A 188 27.15 1.47 4.46
CA ALA A 188 26.83 2.64 5.27
C ALA A 188 25.32 2.81 5.49
N LEU A 189 24.50 2.56 4.45
CA LEU A 189 23.04 2.60 4.57
C LEU A 189 22.51 1.49 5.49
N ILE A 190 22.96 0.24 5.30
CA ILE A 190 22.58 -0.90 6.17
C ILE A 190 22.89 -0.58 7.63
N ASN A 191 24.11 -0.13 7.91
CA ASN A 191 24.53 0.24 9.27
C ASN A 191 23.70 1.39 9.84
N LYS A 192 23.35 2.40 9.02
CA LYS A 192 22.46 3.49 9.44
C LYS A 192 21.08 2.97 9.81
N ILE A 193 20.47 2.12 8.98
CA ILE A 193 19.17 1.52 9.25
C ILE A 193 19.21 0.73 10.57
N ILE A 194 20.22 -0.12 10.76
CA ILE A 194 20.38 -0.91 12.00
C ILE A 194 20.49 0.00 13.21
N SER A 195 21.28 1.09 13.11
CA SER A 195 21.51 2.00 14.24
C SER A 195 20.25 2.73 14.73
N VAL A 196 19.28 2.97 13.84
CA VAL A 196 18.01 3.64 14.19
C VAL A 196 16.87 2.66 14.49
N SER A 197 17.14 1.35 14.35
CA SER A 197 16.18 0.26 14.60
C SER A 197 16.44 -0.48 15.92
N ASN A 198 17.46 -0.09 16.69
CA ASN A 198 17.79 -0.58 18.02
C ASN A 198 17.41 0.49 19.04
#